data_96e122a9d3eb30e6a56a34f1124c1ae7
#
_entry.id   96e122a9d3eb30e6a56a34f1124c1ae7
#
_cell.length_a   1.000
_cell.length_b   1.000
_cell.length_c   1.000
_cell.angle_alpha   90.00
_cell.angle_beta   90.00
_cell.angle_gamma   90.00
#
_symmetry.space_group_name_H-M   'P 1'
#
loop_
_entity.id
_entity.type
_entity.pdbx_description
1 polymer ?
#
loop_
_entity_poly.entity_id
_entity_poly.type
_entity_poly.pdbx_seq_one_letter_code
_entity_poly.pdbx_strand_id
1 'polypeptide(L)'
;AEKLEQSQAQALVDPLTNVLNRAAYNLKVGQLIHEFKRYKEEWALLVLDIDKFKDFNDKYGHQLGDRVLKSVAGTVRDTIRVSDQVFRFGGEEFVVILNRVDQSFATQLAVKICRQVEKDYFVDGDKKLKVTISIGGSIITEDDTESSLFERADKAMYQAKNAGRNQVVMAI
;
A
#
# COMPACT_ATOMS: atom_id res chain seq x y z
N ALA A 1 5.15 -15.69 28.59
CA ALA A 1 5.20 -16.12 27.20
C ALA A 1 4.03 -15.55 26.38
N GLU A 2 2.79 -15.74 26.82
CA GLU A 2 1.61 -15.24 26.11
C GLU A 2 1.57 -13.71 26.04
N LYS A 3 1.91 -13.02 27.12
CA LYS A 3 1.95 -11.55 27.14
C LYS A 3 3.00 -10.98 26.21
N LEU A 4 4.15 -11.64 26.07
CA LEU A 4 5.22 -11.21 25.18
C LEU A 4 4.83 -11.42 23.72
N GLU A 5 4.22 -12.56 23.40
CA GLU A 5 3.73 -12.86 22.05
C GLU A 5 2.62 -11.90 21.63
N GLN A 6 1.66 -11.60 22.49
CA GLN A 6 0.60 -10.61 22.22
C GLN A 6 1.16 -9.21 22.03
N SER A 7 2.15 -8.81 22.84
CA SER A 7 2.80 -7.52 22.72
C SER A 7 3.57 -7.40 21.41
N GLN A 8 4.27 -8.46 20.98
CA GLN A 8 4.98 -8.50 19.69
C GLN A 8 4.00 -8.44 18.51
N ALA A 9 2.89 -9.19 18.58
CA ALA A 9 1.85 -9.16 17.54
C ALA A 9 1.22 -7.78 17.41
N GLN A 10 0.93 -7.11 18.54
CA GLN A 10 0.38 -5.75 18.55
C GLN A 10 1.37 -4.73 18.00
N ALA A 11 2.69 -4.93 18.21
CA ALA A 11 3.73 -4.05 17.72
C ALA A 11 3.91 -4.08 16.18
N LEU A 12 3.24 -4.99 15.49
CA LEU A 12 3.31 -5.14 14.03
C LEU A 12 2.04 -4.68 13.31
N VAL A 13 1.05 -4.22 14.05
CA VAL A 13 -0.25 -3.80 13.49
C VAL A 13 -0.45 -2.30 13.72
N ASP A 14 -0.92 -1.59 12.68
CA ASP A 14 -1.30 -0.19 12.80
C ASP A 14 -2.65 -0.09 13.53
N PRO A 15 -2.72 0.61 14.66
CA PRO A 15 -3.96 0.62 15.46
C PRO A 15 -5.12 1.35 14.80
N LEU A 16 -4.85 2.31 13.93
CA LEU A 16 -5.92 3.07 13.26
C LEU A 16 -6.58 2.25 12.15
N THR A 17 -5.80 1.66 11.28
CA THR A 17 -6.30 1.00 10.05
C THR A 17 -6.41 -0.51 10.18
N ASN A 18 -5.79 -1.08 11.21
CA ASN A 18 -5.75 -2.52 11.48
C ASN A 18 -5.04 -3.34 10.39
N VAL A 19 -4.27 -2.68 9.53
CA VAL A 19 -3.33 -3.37 8.64
C VAL A 19 -1.96 -3.41 9.31
N LEU A 20 -1.00 -4.10 8.70
CA LEU A 20 0.35 -4.17 9.23
C LEU A 20 1.01 -2.79 9.23
N ASN A 21 2.00 -2.59 10.07
CA ASN A 21 2.70 -1.32 10.18
C ASN A 21 4.05 -1.36 9.46
N ARG A 22 4.79 -0.24 9.53
CA ARG A 22 6.10 -0.12 8.88
C ARG A 22 7.14 -1.11 9.44
N ALA A 23 7.09 -1.41 10.74
CA ALA A 23 8.00 -2.39 11.34
C ALA A 23 7.79 -3.78 10.73
N ALA A 24 6.52 -4.17 10.53
CA ALA A 24 6.18 -5.42 9.85
C ALA A 24 6.69 -5.43 8.40
N TYR A 25 6.56 -4.30 7.70
CA TYR A 25 7.08 -4.15 6.34
C TYR A 25 8.60 -4.37 6.29
N ASN A 26 9.34 -3.72 7.18
CA ASN A 26 10.80 -3.85 7.21
C ASN A 26 11.24 -5.30 7.40
N LEU A 27 10.57 -6.03 8.28
CA LEU A 27 10.85 -7.46 8.50
C LEU A 27 10.55 -8.29 7.27
N LYS A 28 9.38 -8.07 6.66
CA LYS A 28 8.92 -8.88 5.53
C LYS A 28 9.75 -8.64 4.27
N VAL A 29 10.04 -7.38 3.94
CA VAL A 29 10.79 -7.05 2.74
C VAL A 29 12.23 -7.58 2.82
N GLY A 30 12.86 -7.49 4.00
CA GLY A 30 14.19 -8.04 4.20
C GLY A 30 14.23 -9.55 3.97
N GLN A 31 13.25 -10.27 4.51
CA GLN A 31 13.10 -11.70 4.31
C GLN A 31 12.93 -12.05 2.83
N LEU A 32 12.04 -11.35 2.13
CA LEU A 32 11.73 -11.63 0.73
C LEU A 32 12.91 -11.35 -0.20
N ILE A 33 13.68 -10.29 0.06
CA ILE A 33 14.89 -9.99 -0.72
C ILE A 33 15.91 -11.09 -0.54
N HIS A 34 16.09 -11.55 0.70
CA HIS A 34 16.99 -12.66 0.98
C HIS A 34 16.53 -13.96 0.29
N GLU A 35 15.28 -14.29 0.37
CA GLU A 35 14.70 -15.49 -0.26
C GLU A 35 14.78 -15.45 -1.78
N PHE A 36 14.63 -14.28 -2.39
CA PHE A 36 14.70 -14.15 -3.84
C PHE A 36 16.05 -14.58 -4.41
N LYS A 37 17.12 -14.27 -3.72
CA LYS A 37 18.46 -14.69 -4.14
C LYS A 37 18.59 -16.21 -4.24
N ARG A 38 17.86 -16.93 -3.41
CA ARG A 38 17.89 -18.40 -3.34
C ARG A 38 16.87 -19.06 -4.26
N TYR A 39 15.62 -18.59 -4.25
CA TYR A 39 14.51 -19.28 -4.91
C TYR A 39 14.07 -18.62 -6.22
N LYS A 40 14.48 -17.38 -6.49
CA LYS A 40 14.16 -16.64 -7.73
C LYS A 40 12.66 -16.49 -7.99
N GLU A 41 11.85 -16.54 -6.94
CA GLU A 41 10.40 -16.38 -7.06
C GLU A 41 10.04 -14.89 -7.12
N GLU A 42 9.47 -14.46 -8.25
CA GLU A 42 9.14 -13.05 -8.45
C GLU A 42 8.03 -12.57 -7.52
N TRP A 43 8.18 -11.34 -7.07
CA TRP A 43 7.17 -10.64 -6.30
C TRP A 43 7.27 -9.15 -6.60
N ALA A 44 6.20 -8.42 -6.27
CA ALA A 44 6.11 -7.00 -6.58
C ALA A 44 5.89 -6.17 -5.32
N LEU A 45 6.41 -4.95 -5.37
CA LEU A 45 6.17 -3.93 -4.36
C LEU A 45 5.32 -2.82 -4.98
N LEU A 46 4.23 -2.46 -4.31
CA LEU A 46 3.40 -1.32 -4.69
C LEU A 46 3.50 -0.26 -3.60
N VAL A 47 3.72 0.99 -4.00
CA VAL A 47 3.65 2.15 -3.11
C VAL A 47 2.40 2.93 -3.46
N LEU A 48 1.54 3.14 -2.47
CA LEU A 48 0.24 3.80 -2.63
C LEU A 48 0.21 5.07 -1.79
N ASP A 49 -0.30 6.14 -2.36
CA ASP A 49 -0.46 7.41 -1.64
C ASP A 49 -1.84 7.98 -1.94
N ILE A 50 -2.54 8.42 -0.90
CA ILE A 50 -3.87 8.99 -1.05
C ILE A 50 -3.74 10.38 -1.69
N ASP A 51 -4.45 10.58 -2.80
CA ASP A 51 -4.39 11.83 -3.54
C ASP A 51 -5.04 12.97 -2.76
N LYS A 52 -4.32 14.08 -2.63
CA LYS A 52 -4.80 15.31 -2.00
C LYS A 52 -5.32 15.10 -0.57
N PHE A 53 -4.68 14.22 0.17
CA PHE A 53 -5.12 13.90 1.53
C PHE A 53 -5.03 15.10 2.47
N LYS A 54 -4.00 15.92 2.33
CA LYS A 54 -3.88 17.16 3.12
C LYS A 54 -5.05 18.10 2.86
N ASP A 55 -5.41 18.28 1.59
CA ASP A 55 -6.55 19.12 1.21
C ASP A 55 -7.87 18.56 1.79
N PHE A 56 -8.01 17.23 1.79
CA PHE A 56 -9.15 16.58 2.40
C PHE A 56 -9.23 16.88 3.90
N ASN A 57 -8.14 16.74 4.62
CA ASN A 57 -8.09 17.04 6.05
C ASN A 57 -8.35 18.50 6.34
N ASP A 58 -7.81 19.41 5.54
CA ASP A 58 -8.01 20.84 5.70
C ASP A 58 -9.50 21.21 5.51
N LYS A 59 -10.18 20.52 4.60
CA LYS A 59 -11.58 20.79 4.30
C LYS A 59 -12.55 20.11 5.29
N TYR A 60 -12.27 18.86 5.66
CA TYR A 60 -13.23 18.03 6.40
C TYR A 60 -12.79 17.69 7.83
N GLY A 61 -11.54 17.94 8.18
CA GLY A 61 -10.99 17.65 9.51
C GLY A 61 -10.36 16.27 9.63
N HIS A 62 -9.56 16.12 10.68
CA HIS A 62 -8.78 14.90 10.88
C HIS A 62 -9.62 13.67 11.22
N GLN A 63 -10.79 13.83 11.83
CA GLN A 63 -11.67 12.69 12.13
C GLN A 63 -12.17 12.02 10.85
N LEU A 64 -12.58 12.83 9.85
CA LEU A 64 -12.98 12.29 8.55
C LEU A 64 -11.77 11.79 7.76
N GLY A 65 -10.60 12.43 7.91
CA GLY A 65 -9.35 11.91 7.36
C GLY A 65 -9.02 10.52 7.90
N ASP A 66 -9.21 10.28 9.18
CA ASP A 66 -9.00 8.95 9.79
C ASP A 66 -9.98 7.92 9.20
N ARG A 67 -11.23 8.30 8.94
CA ARG A 67 -12.19 7.42 8.29
C ARG A 67 -11.78 7.08 6.86
N VAL A 68 -11.21 8.04 6.12
CA VAL A 68 -10.64 7.81 4.79
C VAL A 68 -9.50 6.80 4.86
N LEU A 69 -8.59 6.97 5.81
CA LEU A 69 -7.48 6.03 5.99
C LEU A 69 -7.98 4.61 6.26
N LYS A 70 -8.96 4.46 7.13
CA LYS A 70 -9.57 3.15 7.41
C LYS A 70 -10.25 2.56 6.19
N SER A 71 -10.98 3.38 5.44
CA SER A 71 -11.69 2.95 4.23
C SER A 71 -10.74 2.49 3.15
N VAL A 72 -9.69 3.28 2.87
CA VAL A 72 -8.68 2.92 1.87
C VAL A 72 -7.97 1.62 2.28
N ALA A 73 -7.52 1.53 3.53
CA ALA A 73 -6.85 0.34 4.03
C ALA A 73 -7.73 -0.91 3.89
N GLY A 74 -9.00 -0.80 4.24
CA GLY A 74 -9.95 -1.89 4.11
C GLY A 74 -10.18 -2.32 2.67
N THR A 75 -10.33 -1.37 1.76
CA THR A 75 -10.51 -1.65 0.34
C THR A 75 -9.27 -2.35 -0.25
N VAL A 76 -8.08 -1.88 0.09
CA VAL A 76 -6.83 -2.51 -0.37
C VAL A 76 -6.76 -3.95 0.15
N ARG A 77 -6.97 -4.13 1.45
CA ARG A 77 -6.95 -5.46 2.08
C ARG A 77 -7.93 -6.42 1.41
N ASP A 78 -9.14 -5.95 1.13
CA ASP A 78 -10.19 -6.79 0.55
C ASP A 78 -9.97 -7.09 -0.93
N THR A 79 -9.13 -6.31 -1.61
CA THR A 79 -8.84 -6.47 -3.04
C THR A 79 -7.67 -7.39 -3.29
N ILE A 80 -6.66 -7.39 -2.42
CA ILE A 80 -5.47 -8.25 -2.57
C ILE A 80 -5.80 -9.70 -2.15
N ARG A 81 -4.92 -10.63 -2.53
CA ARG A 81 -5.09 -12.06 -2.21
C ARG A 81 -4.68 -12.34 -0.77
N VAL A 82 -5.13 -13.49 -0.25
CA VAL A 82 -4.76 -13.96 1.11
C VAL A 82 -3.23 -14.05 1.28
N SER A 83 -2.51 -14.39 0.23
CA SER A 83 -1.05 -14.50 0.25
C SER A 83 -0.33 -13.15 0.15
N ASP A 84 -1.05 -12.07 -0.09
CA ASP A 84 -0.47 -10.72 -0.22
C ASP A 84 -0.61 -9.96 1.10
N GLN A 85 0.18 -8.92 1.28
CA GLN A 85 0.15 -8.11 2.50
C GLN A 85 0.04 -6.62 2.18
N VAL A 86 -0.70 -5.91 3.04
CA VAL A 86 -0.77 -4.45 3.01
C VAL A 86 -0.23 -3.90 4.33
N PHE A 87 0.56 -2.82 4.21
CA PHE A 87 1.23 -2.16 5.33
C PHE A 87 0.91 -0.66 5.28
N ARG A 88 0.69 -0.06 6.43
CA ARG A 88 0.69 1.40 6.51
C ARG A 88 2.13 1.86 6.72
N PHE A 89 2.66 2.58 5.73
CA PHE A 89 4.07 2.97 5.71
C PHE A 89 4.31 4.32 6.34
N GLY A 90 3.44 5.29 6.05
CA GLY A 90 3.47 6.64 6.61
C GLY A 90 2.08 7.13 6.91
N GLY A 91 1.89 8.43 7.09
CA GLY A 91 0.58 9.01 7.44
C GLY A 91 -0.53 8.61 6.47
N GLU A 92 -0.29 8.82 5.20
CA GLU A 92 -1.24 8.57 4.11
C GLU A 92 -0.70 7.59 3.06
N GLU A 93 0.45 6.97 3.35
CA GLU A 93 1.12 6.04 2.46
C GLU A 93 0.89 4.61 2.91
N PHE A 94 0.60 3.77 1.94
CA PHE A 94 0.50 2.32 2.12
C PHE A 94 1.47 1.63 1.18
N VAL A 95 1.92 0.46 1.58
CA VAL A 95 2.75 -0.42 0.75
C VAL A 95 2.06 -1.76 0.66
N VAL A 96 2.08 -2.36 -0.53
CA VAL A 96 1.53 -3.69 -0.77
C VAL A 96 2.64 -4.58 -1.29
N ILE A 97 2.75 -5.77 -0.74
CA ILE A 97 3.62 -6.83 -1.26
C ILE A 97 2.72 -7.87 -1.93
N LEU A 98 2.93 -8.05 -3.22
CA LEU A 98 2.24 -9.07 -4.03
C LEU A 98 3.19 -10.24 -4.22
N ASN A 99 2.85 -11.38 -3.65
CA ASN A 99 3.67 -12.57 -3.72
C ASN A 99 3.37 -13.36 -4.99
N ARG A 100 4.39 -13.97 -5.59
CA ARG A 100 4.26 -14.85 -6.77
C ARG A 100 3.49 -14.19 -7.89
N VAL A 101 4.04 -13.10 -8.41
CA VAL A 101 3.44 -12.35 -9.51
C VAL A 101 4.50 -12.02 -10.55
N ASP A 102 4.09 -11.97 -11.80
CA ASP A 102 4.84 -11.31 -12.85
C ASP A 102 4.37 -9.85 -12.99
N GLN A 103 5.01 -9.11 -13.89
CA GLN A 103 4.67 -7.70 -14.07
C GLN A 103 3.23 -7.51 -14.57
N SER A 104 2.76 -8.37 -15.46
CA SER A 104 1.41 -8.27 -16.01
C SER A 104 0.36 -8.45 -14.92
N PHE A 105 0.48 -9.48 -14.09
CA PHE A 105 -0.47 -9.74 -13.01
C PHE A 105 -0.39 -8.65 -11.93
N ALA A 106 0.81 -8.21 -11.58
CA ALA A 106 0.98 -7.12 -10.62
C ALA A 106 0.30 -5.84 -11.09
N THR A 107 0.45 -5.51 -12.38
CA THR A 107 -0.20 -4.34 -12.97
C THR A 107 -1.72 -4.45 -12.91
N GLN A 108 -2.26 -5.59 -13.28
CA GLN A 108 -3.71 -5.84 -13.24
C GLN A 108 -4.26 -5.67 -11.82
N LEU A 109 -3.58 -6.23 -10.84
CA LEU A 109 -4.02 -6.14 -9.45
C LEU A 109 -3.90 -4.71 -8.91
N ALA A 110 -2.83 -3.99 -9.26
CA ALA A 110 -2.66 -2.59 -8.89
C ALA A 110 -3.78 -1.71 -9.49
N VAL A 111 -4.13 -1.92 -10.76
CA VAL A 111 -5.23 -1.22 -11.41
C VAL A 111 -6.56 -1.53 -10.70
N LYS A 112 -6.78 -2.78 -10.35
CA LYS A 112 -7.99 -3.19 -9.62
C LYS A 112 -8.09 -2.47 -8.28
N ILE A 113 -7.00 -2.39 -7.52
CA ILE A 113 -6.96 -1.66 -6.25
C ILE A 113 -7.32 -0.19 -6.48
N CYS A 114 -6.69 0.44 -7.48
CA CYS A 114 -6.90 1.85 -7.80
C CYS A 114 -8.37 2.12 -8.16
N ARG A 115 -8.98 1.27 -8.98
CA ARG A 115 -10.38 1.42 -9.40
C ARG A 115 -11.35 1.15 -8.26
N GLN A 116 -11.06 0.20 -7.37
CA GLN A 116 -11.91 -0.05 -6.21
C GLN A 116 -11.93 1.12 -5.24
N VAL A 117 -10.78 1.73 -4.98
CA VAL A 117 -10.72 2.93 -4.15
C VAL A 117 -11.52 4.08 -4.79
N GLU A 118 -11.37 4.27 -6.09
CA GLU A 118 -12.12 5.31 -6.81
C GLU A 118 -13.64 5.14 -6.69
N LYS A 119 -14.13 3.91 -6.68
CA LYS A 119 -15.56 3.61 -6.57
C LYS A 119 -16.09 3.77 -5.15
N ASP A 120 -15.25 3.62 -4.15
CA ASP A 120 -15.66 3.66 -2.76
C ASP A 120 -16.00 5.08 -2.33
N TYR A 121 -16.96 5.15 -1.43
CA TYR A 121 -17.31 6.40 -0.76
C TYR A 121 -17.84 6.08 0.63
N PHE A 122 -17.89 7.08 1.48
CA PHE A 122 -18.64 7.02 2.72
C PHE A 122 -19.50 8.27 2.89
N VAL A 123 -20.54 8.13 3.70
CA VAL A 123 -21.52 9.20 3.88
C VAL A 123 -21.26 9.87 5.23
N ASP A 124 -21.23 11.21 5.21
CA ASP A 124 -21.18 12.05 6.40
C ASP A 124 -22.34 13.03 6.33
N GLY A 125 -23.41 12.73 7.07
CA GLY A 125 -24.65 13.47 6.95
C GLY A 125 -25.27 13.30 5.57
N ASP A 126 -25.41 14.39 4.83
CA ASP A 126 -25.91 14.43 3.45
C ASP A 126 -24.76 14.42 2.42
N LYS A 127 -23.51 14.40 2.88
CA LYS A 127 -22.32 14.45 2.00
C LYS A 127 -21.80 13.07 1.68
N LYS A 128 -21.44 12.90 0.42
CA LYS A 128 -20.78 11.71 -0.10
C LYS A 128 -19.30 12.04 -0.28
N LEU A 129 -18.45 11.42 0.51
CA LEU A 129 -17.02 11.71 0.55
C LEU A 129 -16.23 10.58 -0.08
N LYS A 130 -15.25 10.93 -0.91
CA LYS A 130 -14.41 9.96 -1.59
C LYS A 130 -13.03 10.53 -1.87
N VAL A 131 -12.06 9.64 -2.06
CA VAL A 131 -10.69 9.97 -2.45
C VAL A 131 -10.26 9.03 -3.56
N THR A 132 -9.14 9.35 -4.18
CA THR A 132 -8.45 8.46 -5.10
C THR A 132 -7.04 8.19 -4.57
N ILE A 133 -6.35 7.24 -5.18
CA ILE A 133 -4.96 6.92 -4.83
C ILE A 133 -4.12 6.88 -6.11
N SER A 134 -2.84 7.21 -5.95
CA SER A 134 -1.83 7.01 -6.97
C SER A 134 -0.94 5.85 -6.54
N ILE A 135 -0.61 4.97 -7.47
CA ILE A 135 0.14 3.75 -7.19
C ILE A 135 1.37 3.69 -8.09
N GLY A 136 2.52 3.40 -7.48
CA GLY A 136 3.71 3.02 -8.21
C GLY A 136 4.11 1.60 -7.86
N GLY A 137 4.61 0.85 -8.82
CA GLY A 137 5.02 -0.53 -8.58
C GLY A 137 6.37 -0.88 -9.16
N SER A 138 7.01 -1.87 -8.57
CA SER A 138 8.26 -2.43 -9.07
C SER A 138 8.28 -3.94 -8.83
N ILE A 139 8.91 -4.66 -9.76
CA ILE A 139 9.14 -6.11 -9.64
C ILE A 139 10.56 -6.31 -9.13
N ILE A 140 10.74 -7.24 -8.21
CA ILE A 140 12.06 -7.60 -7.67
C ILE A 140 13.02 -8.04 -8.78
N THR A 141 14.26 -7.60 -8.70
CA THR A 141 15.34 -8.07 -9.57
C THR A 141 16.49 -8.58 -8.73
N GLU A 142 17.44 -9.29 -9.35
CA GLU A 142 18.59 -9.86 -8.66
C GLU A 142 19.49 -8.82 -7.99
N ASP A 143 19.53 -7.61 -8.55
CA ASP A 143 20.41 -6.54 -8.06
C ASP A 143 19.74 -5.66 -7.01
N ASP A 144 18.47 -5.93 -6.68
CA ASP A 144 17.73 -5.06 -5.77
C ASP A 144 18.17 -5.23 -4.32
N THR A 145 18.27 -4.10 -3.64
CA THR A 145 18.25 -3.98 -2.20
C THR A 145 16.85 -3.52 -1.78
N GLU A 146 16.59 -3.48 -0.48
CA GLU A 146 15.34 -2.90 0.04
C GLU A 146 15.15 -1.48 -0.49
N SER A 147 16.22 -0.68 -0.44
CA SER A 147 16.19 0.73 -0.85
C SER A 147 15.93 0.87 -2.35
N SER A 148 16.63 0.13 -3.20
CA SER A 148 16.49 0.27 -4.65
C SER A 148 15.12 -0.16 -5.13
N LEU A 149 14.56 -1.23 -4.59
CA LEU A 149 13.22 -1.70 -4.93
C LEU A 149 12.16 -0.67 -4.54
N PHE A 150 12.25 -0.15 -3.31
CA PHE A 150 11.33 0.88 -2.83
C PHE A 150 11.45 2.17 -3.63
N GLU A 151 12.66 2.63 -3.90
CA GLU A 151 12.88 3.86 -4.67
C GLU A 151 12.28 3.79 -6.07
N ARG A 152 12.38 2.64 -6.74
CA ARG A 152 11.77 2.46 -8.07
C ARG A 152 10.24 2.55 -8.00
N ALA A 153 9.63 1.89 -7.02
CA ALA A 153 8.18 1.94 -6.84
C ALA A 153 7.71 3.34 -6.44
N ASP A 154 8.42 3.98 -5.52
CA ASP A 154 8.10 5.33 -5.04
C ASP A 154 8.21 6.38 -6.16
N LYS A 155 9.27 6.31 -6.95
CA LYS A 155 9.43 7.17 -8.11
C LYS A 155 8.28 6.99 -9.11
N ALA A 156 7.88 5.74 -9.36
CA ALA A 156 6.75 5.46 -10.24
C ALA A 156 5.45 6.04 -9.67
N MET A 157 5.25 5.98 -8.34
CA MET A 157 4.10 6.59 -7.69
C MET A 157 4.07 8.10 -7.89
N TYR A 158 5.21 8.78 -7.78
CA TYR A 158 5.28 10.21 -8.07
C TYR A 158 5.02 10.52 -9.54
N GLN A 159 5.43 9.65 -10.46
CA GLN A 159 5.07 9.78 -11.88
C GLN A 159 3.55 9.69 -12.06
N ALA A 160 2.89 8.78 -11.35
CA ALA A 160 1.42 8.69 -11.37
C ALA A 160 0.78 9.99 -10.88
N LYS A 161 1.29 10.57 -9.79
CA LYS A 161 0.78 11.84 -9.27
C LYS A 161 0.98 12.99 -10.28
N ASN A 162 2.12 13.05 -10.92
CA ASN A 162 2.44 14.10 -11.90
C ASN A 162 1.67 13.93 -13.21
N ALA A 163 1.23 12.71 -13.51
CA ALA A 163 0.46 12.40 -14.73
C ALA A 163 -1.04 12.60 -14.56
N GLY A 164 -1.49 13.12 -13.42
CA GLY A 164 -2.91 13.42 -13.20
C GLY A 164 -3.54 12.70 -12.01
N ARG A 165 -2.76 11.95 -11.22
CA ARG A 165 -3.25 11.18 -10.08
C ARG A 165 -4.22 10.06 -10.48
N ASN A 166 -4.75 9.35 -9.52
CA ASN A 166 -5.75 8.29 -9.72
C ASN A 166 -5.37 7.31 -10.82
N GLN A 167 -4.15 6.79 -10.74
CA GLN A 167 -3.63 5.88 -11.76
C GLN A 167 -2.45 5.08 -11.22
N VAL A 168 -2.03 4.12 -12.01
CA VAL A 168 -0.91 3.21 -11.71
C VAL A 168 0.21 3.44 -12.70
N VAL A 169 1.44 3.54 -12.20
CA VAL A 169 2.65 3.51 -13.03
C VAL A 169 3.54 2.39 -12.50
N MET A 170 3.95 1.50 -13.38
CA MET A 170 4.91 0.44 -13.05
C MET A 170 6.30 0.88 -13.50
N ALA A 171 7.28 0.72 -12.61
CA ALA A 171 8.68 0.98 -12.94
C ALA A 171 9.15 -0.06 -13.97
N ILE A 172 9.88 0.42 -14.95
CA ILE A 172 10.45 -0.44 -16.00
C ILE A 172 11.77 -1.02 -15.50
#